data_8524915fcc80bdff820861732740ebb8
#
_entry.id   8524915fcc80bdff820861732740ebb8
#
_cell.length_a   1.000
_cell.length_b   1.000
_cell.length_c   1.000
_cell.angle_alpha   90.00
_cell.angle_beta   90.00
_cell.angle_gamma   90.00
#
_symmetry.space_group_name_H-M   'P 1'
#
loop_
_entity.id
_entity.type
_entity.pdbx_description
1 polymer ?
#
loop_
_entity_poly.entity_id
_entity_poly.type
_entity_poly.pdbx_seq_one_letter_code
_entity_poly.pdbx_strand_id
1 'polypeptide(L)' 'MTGIHLKRRIERFYVDEDGDTVFALYEDIDGYVHYRYCGYDTDKYTMLSQAFDKEFKEEEQS' A
#
# COMPACT_ATOMS: atom_id res chain seq x y z
N MET A 1 -24.59 -8.48 3.39
CA MET A 1 -23.76 -7.41 2.98
C MET A 1 -22.39 -7.88 2.55
N THR A 2 -22.07 -7.46 1.44
CA THR A 2 -20.76 -7.77 0.99
C THR A 2 -19.92 -6.57 1.18
N GLY A 3 -18.84 -6.74 1.69
CA GLY A 3 -17.96 -5.66 1.85
C GLY A 3 -16.60 -6.05 1.46
N ILE A 4 -15.74 -5.10 1.53
CA ILE A 4 -14.33 -5.38 1.39
C ILE A 4 -13.92 -6.08 2.66
N HIS A 5 -13.22 -7.18 2.51
CA HIS A 5 -12.68 -7.89 3.66
C HIS A 5 -11.44 -7.17 4.13
N LEU A 6 -11.66 -6.17 4.93
CA LEU A 6 -10.65 -5.20 5.33
C LEU A 6 -10.14 -5.53 6.72
N LYS A 7 -8.83 -5.70 6.85
CA LYS A 7 -8.23 -5.87 8.16
C LYS A 7 -7.96 -4.50 8.78
N ARG A 8 -7.39 -3.57 8.00
CA ARG A 8 -7.14 -2.24 8.50
C ARG A 8 -6.97 -1.28 7.33
N ARG A 9 -7.38 -0.07 7.54
CA ARG A 9 -7.11 1.00 6.58
C ARG A 9 -5.71 1.50 6.78
N ILE A 10 -5.05 1.85 5.69
CA ILE A 10 -3.72 2.43 5.76
C ILE A 10 -3.77 3.87 5.31
N GLU A 11 -4.10 4.12 4.05
CA GLU A 11 -4.31 5.46 3.50
C GLU A 11 -3.11 6.36 3.78
N ARG A 12 -1.92 5.86 3.47
CA ARG A 12 -0.69 6.59 3.69
C ARG A 12 0.22 6.44 2.49
N PHE A 13 1.12 7.39 2.34
CA PHE A 13 2.10 7.36 1.27
C PHE A 13 3.36 6.65 1.72
N TYR A 14 3.92 5.87 0.80
CA TYR A 14 5.17 5.16 1.02
C TYR A 14 6.07 5.37 -0.18
N VAL A 15 7.36 5.16 0.01
CA VAL A 15 8.32 5.24 -1.10
C VAL A 15 9.10 3.94 -1.16
N ASP A 16 9.45 3.53 -2.38
CA ASP A 16 10.27 2.36 -2.56
C ASP A 16 11.74 2.75 -2.66
N GLU A 17 12.58 1.76 -2.93
CA GLU A 17 14.02 2.00 -2.97
C GLU A 17 14.43 2.93 -4.11
N ASP A 18 13.64 2.95 -5.17
CA ASP A 18 13.91 3.79 -6.32
C ASP A 18 13.39 5.21 -6.15
N GLY A 19 12.70 5.46 -5.04
CA GLY A 19 12.15 6.79 -4.80
C GLY A 19 10.76 6.99 -5.36
N ASP A 20 10.15 5.94 -5.88
CA ASP A 20 8.79 6.05 -6.39
C ASP A 20 7.80 6.02 -5.24
N THR A 21 6.79 6.86 -5.34
CA THR A 21 5.78 6.99 -4.29
C THR A 21 4.58 6.13 -4.61
N VAL A 22 4.09 5.42 -3.61
CA VAL A 22 2.86 4.66 -3.71
C VAL A 22 1.91 5.10 -2.63
N PHE A 23 0.63 4.91 -2.87
CA PHE A 23 -0.40 5.16 -1.88
C PHE A 23 -0.95 3.82 -1.44
N ALA A 24 -0.71 3.47 -0.18
CA ALA A 24 -1.20 2.23 0.38
C ALA A 24 -2.63 2.44 0.85
N LEU A 25 -3.54 1.63 0.32
CA LEU A 25 -4.97 1.82 0.57
C LEU A 25 -5.40 1.10 1.84
N TYR A 26 -5.18 -0.19 1.88
CA TYR A 26 -5.61 -0.98 3.02
C TYR A 26 -4.91 -2.34 2.99
N GLU A 27 -5.01 -3.04 4.10
CA GLU A 27 -4.57 -4.43 4.20
C GLU A 27 -5.81 -5.28 4.34
N ASP A 28 -5.93 -6.35 3.54
CA ASP A 28 -7.09 -7.20 3.62
C ASP A 28 -6.87 -8.29 4.66
N ILE A 29 -7.92 -9.10 4.88
CA ILE A 29 -7.87 -10.11 5.93
C ILE A 29 -6.90 -11.23 5.61
N ASP A 30 -6.48 -11.35 4.37
CA ASP A 30 -5.48 -12.34 3.98
C ASP A 30 -4.07 -11.85 4.18
N GLY A 31 -3.91 -10.61 4.60
CA GLY A 31 -2.60 -10.06 4.90
C GLY A 31 -1.93 -9.37 3.72
N TYR A 32 -2.69 -9.02 2.69
CA TYR A 32 -2.15 -8.34 1.54
C TYR A 32 -2.43 -6.86 1.62
N VAL A 33 -1.41 -6.07 1.36
CA VAL A 33 -1.53 -4.61 1.26
C VAL A 33 -1.91 -4.28 -0.18
N HIS A 34 -2.97 -3.51 -0.33
CA HIS A 34 -3.41 -3.01 -1.63
C HIS A 34 -2.89 -1.60 -1.80
N TYR A 35 -2.19 -1.36 -2.90
CA TYR A 35 -1.57 -0.05 -3.10
C TYR A 35 -1.55 0.27 -4.59
N ARG A 36 -1.24 1.51 -4.90
CA ARG A 36 -1.09 1.97 -6.27
C ARG A 36 0.03 2.98 -6.34
N TYR A 37 0.64 3.08 -7.50
CA TYR A 37 1.67 4.08 -7.71
C TYR A 37 1.03 5.44 -7.96
N CYS A 38 1.68 6.47 -7.47
CA CYS A 38 1.21 7.84 -7.66
C CYS A 38 1.76 8.39 -8.95
N GLY A 39 0.94 9.18 -9.59
CA GLY A 39 1.40 10.02 -10.67
C GLY A 39 1.11 9.50 -12.07
N TYR A 40 1.52 8.32 -12.42
CA TYR A 40 1.44 7.91 -13.82
C TYR A 40 0.81 6.55 -14.04
N ASP A 41 0.64 5.78 -13.01
CA ASP A 41 0.15 4.41 -13.14
C ASP A 41 -1.14 4.29 -12.34
N THR A 42 -2.20 3.88 -13.01
CA THR A 42 -3.48 3.71 -12.34
C THR A 42 -3.77 2.29 -11.94
N ASP A 43 -2.87 1.36 -12.24
CA ASP A 43 -3.07 -0.02 -11.87
C ASP A 43 -2.96 -0.20 -10.36
N LYS A 44 -3.66 -1.22 -9.88
CA LYS A 44 -3.63 -1.56 -8.46
C LYS A 44 -2.75 -2.78 -8.28
N TYR A 45 -2.04 -2.78 -7.17
CA TYR A 45 -1.10 -3.85 -6.84
C TYR A 45 -1.38 -4.37 -5.44
N THR A 46 -0.95 -5.59 -5.21
CA THR A 46 -1.04 -6.17 -3.87
C THR A 46 0.30 -6.80 -3.52
N MET A 47 0.58 -6.82 -2.23
CA MET A 47 1.81 -7.42 -1.74
C MET A 47 1.57 -7.84 -0.30
N LEU A 48 2.14 -8.97 0.09
CA LEU A 48 2.06 -9.38 1.49
C LEU A 48 2.60 -8.28 2.38
N SER A 49 1.93 -8.09 3.51
CA SER A 49 2.26 -7.00 4.43
C SER A 49 3.72 -7.02 4.83
N GLN A 50 4.26 -8.21 5.12
CA GLN A 50 5.65 -8.32 5.54
C GLN A 50 6.61 -7.89 4.44
N ALA A 51 6.29 -8.28 3.20
CA ALA A 51 7.11 -7.89 2.06
C ALA A 51 6.98 -6.39 1.80
N PHE A 52 5.78 -5.86 1.96
CA PHE A 52 5.55 -4.43 1.77
C PHE A 52 6.40 -3.63 2.74
N ASP A 53 6.45 -4.05 3.98
CA ASP A 53 7.23 -3.33 4.99
C ASP A 53 8.72 -3.33 4.67
N LYS A 54 9.20 -4.36 3.99
CA LYS A 54 10.60 -4.42 3.60
C LYS A 54 10.90 -3.60 2.37
N GLU A 55 9.95 -3.55 1.42
CA GLU A 55 10.17 -2.90 0.14
C GLU A 55 9.89 -1.41 0.20
N PHE A 56 9.01 -0.99 1.08
CA PHE A 56 8.54 0.39 1.13
C PHE A 56 8.73 0.96 2.51
N LYS A 57 8.95 2.27 2.55
CA LYS A 57 9.04 2.99 3.82
C LYS A 57 7.99 4.09 3.80
N GLU A 58 7.36 4.27 4.95
CA GLU A 58 6.35 5.31 5.06
C GLU A 58 7.00 6.67 4.84
N GLU A 59 6.38 7.47 3.98
CA GLU A 59 6.88 8.80 3.71
C GLU A 59 6.53 9.70 4.86
N GLU A 60 7.55 10.29 5.47
CA GLU A 60 7.33 11.16 6.61
C GLU A 60 7.04 12.56 6.12
N GLN A 61 6.03 13.15 6.72
CA GLN A 61 5.68 14.53 6.46
C GLN A 61 6.24 15.37 7.59
N SER A 62 7.13 16.23 7.27
CA SER A 62 7.70 17.08 8.33
C SER A 62 7.09 18.48 8.29
#